data_4b09ee4f10b01c20c72acfc19f96bfe9
#
_entry.id   4b09ee4f10b01c20c72acfc19f96bfe9
#
_cell.length_a   1.000
_cell.length_b   1.000
_cell.length_c   1.000
_cell.angle_alpha   90.00
_cell.angle_beta   90.00
_cell.angle_gamma   90.00
#
_symmetry.space_group_name_H-M   'P 1'
#
loop_
_entity.id
_entity.type
_entity.pdbx_description
1 polymer ?
#
loop_
_entity_poly.entity_id
_entity_poly.type
_entity_poly.pdbx_seq_one_letter_code
_entity_poly.pdbx_strand_id
1 'polypeptide(L)'
;KVDQREAVRWLCRAAEGGSAKAAAMLAGFLMTGNGLAYSPARAWALFMRAAKMGNENAAATAKILERQLPLQEKRVQRSLLRIKDSKTFLEKLIPRSER
;
A
#
# COMPACT_ATOMS: atom_id res chain seq x y z
N LYS A 1 10.28 0.10 -22.56
CA LYS A 1 10.34 1.02 -21.43
C LYS A 1 9.07 0.94 -20.61
N VAL A 2 9.20 0.66 -19.33
CA VAL A 2 8.04 0.46 -18.46
C VAL A 2 7.46 1.81 -18.04
N ASP A 3 6.18 2.01 -18.30
CA ASP A 3 5.47 3.18 -17.80
C ASP A 3 5.03 2.90 -16.36
N GLN A 4 5.58 3.68 -15.43
CA GLN A 4 5.33 3.52 -14.00
C GLN A 4 3.84 3.69 -13.65
N ARG A 5 3.16 4.63 -14.31
CA ARG A 5 1.72 4.84 -14.06
C ARG A 5 0.91 3.64 -14.50
N GLU A 6 1.26 3.06 -15.63
CA GLU A 6 0.57 1.87 -16.12
C GLU A 6 0.81 0.70 -15.18
N ALA A 7 2.05 0.54 -14.70
CA ALA A 7 2.37 -0.49 -13.72
C ALA A 7 1.53 -0.32 -12.45
N VAL A 8 1.36 0.92 -11.97
CA VAL A 8 0.53 1.20 -10.80
C VAL A 8 -0.91 0.74 -11.02
N ARG A 9 -1.47 1.02 -12.19
CA ARG A 9 -2.85 0.60 -12.48
C ARG A 9 -3.02 -0.91 -12.45
N TRP A 10 -2.08 -1.63 -13.07
CA TRP A 10 -2.11 -3.09 -13.07
C TRP A 10 -1.95 -3.66 -11.66
N LEU A 11 -1.03 -3.09 -10.89
CA LEU A 11 -0.81 -3.53 -9.52
C LEU A 11 -2.02 -3.24 -8.64
N CYS A 12 -2.70 -2.10 -8.84
CA CYS A 12 -3.91 -1.79 -8.11
C CYS A 12 -4.99 -2.83 -8.39
N ARG A 13 -5.18 -3.21 -9.65
CA ARG A 13 -6.15 -4.24 -10.01
C ARG A 13 -5.80 -5.58 -9.35
N ALA A 14 -4.54 -5.95 -9.41
CA ALA A 14 -4.10 -7.21 -8.81
C ALA A 14 -4.30 -7.21 -7.29
N ALA A 15 -3.97 -6.10 -6.64
CA ALA A 15 -4.13 -5.99 -5.19
C ALA A 15 -5.60 -5.99 -4.80
N GLU A 16 -6.46 -5.34 -5.59
CA GLU A 16 -7.91 -5.36 -5.37
C GLU A 16 -8.46 -6.78 -5.49
N GLY A 17 -7.85 -7.60 -6.33
CA GLY A 17 -8.20 -9.00 -6.48
C GLY A 17 -7.59 -9.92 -5.44
N GLY A 18 -6.83 -9.38 -4.49
CA GLY A 18 -6.29 -10.17 -3.39
C GLY A 18 -4.81 -10.54 -3.50
N SER A 19 -4.07 -9.96 -4.44
CA SER A 19 -2.65 -10.27 -4.59
C SER A 19 -1.80 -9.58 -3.52
N ALA A 20 -1.25 -10.35 -2.60
CA ALA A 20 -0.35 -9.83 -1.57
C ALA A 20 0.92 -9.26 -2.18
N LYS A 21 1.43 -9.90 -3.23
CA LYS A 21 2.64 -9.44 -3.91
C LYS A 21 2.43 -8.07 -4.55
N ALA A 22 1.27 -7.89 -5.22
CA ALA A 22 0.95 -6.61 -5.84
C ALA A 22 0.82 -5.50 -4.81
N ALA A 23 0.19 -5.79 -3.66
CA ALA A 23 0.06 -4.82 -2.58
C ALA A 23 1.43 -4.40 -2.06
N ALA A 24 2.35 -5.35 -1.88
CA ALA A 24 3.71 -5.04 -1.44
C ALA A 24 4.48 -4.20 -2.47
N MET A 25 4.29 -4.47 -3.75
CA MET A 25 4.93 -3.70 -4.80
C MET A 25 4.41 -2.26 -4.86
N LEU A 26 3.11 -2.09 -4.69
CA LEU A 26 2.51 -0.75 -4.60
C LEU A 26 3.08 0.02 -3.42
N ALA A 27 3.26 -0.66 -2.29
CA ALA A 27 3.87 -0.04 -1.12
C ALA A 27 5.28 0.44 -1.43
N GLY A 28 6.04 -0.35 -2.19
CA GLY A 28 7.36 0.06 -2.66
C GLY A 28 7.32 1.31 -3.51
N PHE A 29 6.33 1.43 -4.39
CA PHE A 29 6.17 2.62 -5.23
C PHE A 29 5.85 3.85 -4.37
N LEU A 30 5.06 3.69 -3.31
CA LEU A 30 4.78 4.78 -2.37
C LEU A 30 6.03 5.19 -1.59
N MET A 31 6.96 4.26 -1.37
CA MET A 31 8.22 4.57 -0.69
C MET A 31 9.23 5.27 -1.59
N THR A 32 9.12 5.11 -2.89
CA THR A 32 10.07 5.72 -3.84
C THR A 32 9.50 6.94 -4.56
N GLY A 33 8.18 7.10 -4.56
CA GLY A 33 7.54 8.18 -5.29
C GLY A 33 7.45 7.93 -6.80
N ASN A 34 7.67 6.69 -7.23
CA ASN A 34 7.59 6.33 -8.65
C ASN A 34 6.16 5.95 -9.03
N GLY A 35 5.55 6.75 -9.90
CA GLY A 35 4.18 6.47 -10.34
C GLY A 35 3.10 6.82 -9.32
N LEU A 36 3.47 7.01 -8.08
CA LEU A 36 2.59 7.45 -6.99
C LEU A 36 3.33 8.46 -6.14
N ALA A 37 2.60 9.39 -5.53
CA ALA A 37 3.19 10.38 -4.65
C ALA A 37 3.83 9.68 -3.44
N TYR A 38 5.04 10.10 -3.07
CA TYR A 38 5.76 9.56 -1.94
C TYR A 38 4.92 9.66 -0.66
N SER A 39 4.72 8.53 0.01
CA SER A 39 3.97 8.51 1.26
C SER A 39 4.35 7.27 2.09
N PRO A 40 5.30 7.41 3.03
CA PRO A 40 5.65 6.30 3.91
C PRO A 40 4.47 5.79 4.74
N ALA A 41 3.57 6.70 5.14
CA ALA A 41 2.40 6.30 5.94
C ALA A 41 1.49 5.38 5.14
N ARG A 42 1.17 5.73 3.89
CA ARG A 42 0.36 4.87 3.04
C ARG A 42 1.09 3.57 2.68
N ALA A 43 2.41 3.65 2.51
CA ALA A 43 3.21 2.45 2.27
C ALA A 43 3.12 1.50 3.46
N TRP A 44 3.20 2.03 4.67
CA TRP A 44 3.06 1.21 5.88
C TRP A 44 1.71 0.49 5.89
N ALA A 45 0.62 1.20 5.59
CA ALA A 45 -0.70 0.60 5.55
C ALA A 45 -0.77 -0.54 4.52
N LEU A 46 -0.19 -0.34 3.34
CA LEU A 46 -0.16 -1.37 2.31
C LEU A 46 0.71 -2.56 2.69
N PHE A 47 1.86 -2.32 3.34
CA PHE A 47 2.68 -3.43 3.83
C PHE A 47 1.93 -4.21 4.90
N MET A 48 1.21 -3.54 5.80
CA MET A 48 0.39 -4.21 6.80
C MET A 48 -0.69 -5.07 6.14
N ARG A 49 -1.35 -4.53 5.12
CA ARG A 49 -2.38 -5.27 4.39
C ARG A 49 -1.76 -6.46 3.64
N ALA A 50 -0.62 -6.27 2.99
CA ALA A 50 0.06 -7.34 2.27
C ALA A 50 0.49 -8.46 3.23
N ALA A 51 0.94 -8.10 4.43
CA ALA A 51 1.31 -9.08 5.45
C ALA A 51 0.09 -9.91 5.85
N LYS A 52 -1.05 -9.27 6.03
CA LYS A 52 -2.29 -9.95 6.38
C LYS A 52 -2.75 -10.88 5.26
N MET A 53 -2.41 -10.53 4.01
CA MET A 53 -2.74 -11.36 2.85
C MET A 53 -1.73 -12.50 2.63
N GLY A 54 -0.70 -12.60 3.45
CA GLY A 54 0.24 -13.71 3.42
C GLY A 54 1.67 -13.37 3.02
N ASN A 55 2.01 -12.10 2.80
CA ASN A 55 3.37 -11.72 2.42
C ASN A 55 4.22 -11.48 3.67
N GLU A 56 5.11 -12.42 3.98
CA GLU A 56 5.96 -12.34 5.18
C GLU A 56 6.98 -11.21 5.11
N ASN A 57 7.51 -10.93 3.93
CA ASN A 57 8.47 -9.84 3.76
C ASN A 57 7.82 -8.49 4.05
N ALA A 58 6.54 -8.35 3.68
CA ALA A 58 5.80 -7.14 3.97
C ALA A 58 5.63 -6.93 5.47
N ALA A 59 5.45 -8.00 6.24
CA ALA A 59 5.33 -7.90 7.68
C ALA A 59 6.58 -7.30 8.32
N ALA A 60 7.76 -7.76 7.88
CA ALA A 60 9.03 -7.26 8.38
C ALA A 60 9.21 -5.78 8.05
N THR A 61 8.91 -5.40 6.81
CA THR A 61 9.03 -4.00 6.38
C THR A 61 8.05 -3.11 7.14
N ALA A 62 6.82 -3.58 7.36
CA ALA A 62 5.83 -2.82 8.10
C ALA A 62 6.30 -2.51 9.53
N LYS A 63 6.96 -3.48 10.18
CA LYS A 63 7.48 -3.26 11.53
C LYS A 63 8.55 -2.17 11.57
N ILE A 64 9.41 -2.15 10.55
CA ILE A 64 10.46 -1.12 10.46
C ILE A 64 9.82 0.25 10.30
N LEU A 65 8.87 0.39 9.38
CA LEU A 65 8.18 1.65 9.14
C LEU A 65 7.36 2.10 10.36
N GLU A 66 6.77 1.16 11.08
CA GLU A 66 5.97 1.48 12.25
C GLU A 66 6.78 2.24 13.31
N ARG A 67 8.06 1.90 13.45
CA ARG A 67 8.94 2.59 14.40
C ARG A 67 9.31 4.00 13.96
N GLN A 68 9.30 4.25 12.66
CA GLN A 68 9.72 5.52 12.09
C GLN A 68 8.59 6.52 11.93
N LEU A 69 7.34 6.04 11.84
CA LEU A 69 6.20 6.90 11.55
C LEU A 69 5.63 7.58 12.80
N PRO A 70 5.25 8.86 12.69
CA PRO A 70 4.54 9.55 13.77
C PRO A 70 3.21 8.85 14.09
N LEU A 71 2.81 8.92 15.35
CA LEU A 71 1.60 8.25 15.82
C LEU A 71 0.35 8.74 15.06
N GLN A 72 0.26 10.04 14.78
CA GLN A 72 -0.91 10.59 14.09
C GLN A 72 -1.07 10.03 12.69
N GLU A 73 0.02 9.91 11.95
CA GLU A 73 -0.03 9.35 10.60
C GLU A 73 -0.48 7.89 10.64
N LYS A 74 -0.02 7.13 11.64
CA LYS A 74 -0.45 5.74 11.79
C LYS A 74 -1.93 5.63 12.14
N ARG A 75 -2.45 6.56 12.93
CA ARG A 75 -3.88 6.55 13.29
C ARG A 75 -4.77 6.68 12.07
N VAL A 76 -4.44 7.61 11.18
CA VAL A 76 -5.20 7.80 9.95
C VAL A 76 -5.22 6.52 9.14
N GLN A 77 -4.06 5.89 8.97
CA GLN A 77 -3.97 4.67 8.18
C GLN A 77 -4.65 3.48 8.84
N ARG A 78 -4.61 3.39 10.16
CA ARG A 78 -5.27 2.31 10.89
C ARG A 78 -6.77 2.27 10.66
N SER A 79 -7.40 3.43 10.52
CA SER A 79 -8.83 3.47 10.23
C SER A 79 -9.13 2.84 8.88
N LEU A 80 -8.24 3.02 7.89
CA LEU A 80 -8.39 2.37 6.59
C LEU A 80 -8.15 0.87 6.68
N LEU A 81 -7.22 0.45 7.54
CA LEU A 81 -6.91 -0.98 7.69
C LEU A 81 -8.07 -1.78 8.26
N ARG A 82 -9.08 -1.13 8.84
CA ARG A 82 -10.29 -1.79 9.31
C ARG A 82 -11.20 -2.24 8.17
N ILE A 83 -11.02 -1.67 6.99
CA ILE A 83 -11.81 -2.04 5.81
C ILE A 83 -11.40 -3.44 5.38
N LYS A 84 -12.37 -4.37 5.38
CA LYS A 84 -12.09 -5.77 5.04
C LYS A 84 -11.92 -6.00 3.54
N ASP A 85 -12.72 -5.32 2.75
CA ASP A 85 -12.70 -5.47 1.30
C ASP A 85 -11.48 -4.79 0.68
N SER A 86 -10.66 -5.57 -0.01
CA SER A 86 -9.43 -5.07 -0.62
C SER A 86 -9.67 -3.97 -1.65
N LYS A 87 -10.73 -4.09 -2.42
CA LYS A 87 -11.06 -3.07 -3.44
C LYS A 87 -11.39 -1.74 -2.78
N THR A 88 -12.26 -1.75 -1.77
CA THR A 88 -12.63 -0.52 -1.05
C THR A 88 -11.43 0.08 -0.34
N PHE A 89 -10.61 -0.76 0.30
CA PHE A 89 -9.40 -0.32 0.96
C PHE A 89 -8.47 0.41 -0.02
N LEU A 90 -8.22 -0.21 -1.18
CA LEU A 90 -7.33 0.37 -2.19
C LEU A 90 -7.89 1.68 -2.75
N GLU A 91 -9.20 1.76 -2.98
CA GLU A 91 -9.82 2.97 -3.52
C GLU A 91 -9.72 4.14 -2.55
N LYS A 92 -9.77 3.87 -1.26
CA LYS A 92 -9.63 4.92 -0.24
C LYS A 92 -8.17 5.29 -0.01
N LEU A 93 -7.27 4.30 -0.03
CA LEU A 93 -5.85 4.54 0.20
C LEU A 93 -5.20 5.25 -0.99
N ILE A 94 -5.48 4.78 -2.20
CA ILE A 94 -4.96 5.34 -3.44
C ILE A 94 -6.15 5.65 -4.34
N PRO A 95 -6.71 6.87 -4.22
CA PRO A 95 -7.86 7.24 -5.04
C PRO A 95 -7.58 7.09 -6.53
N ARG A 96 -8.60 6.78 -7.31
CA ARG A 96 -8.44 6.57 -8.75
C ARG A 96 -7.82 7.76 -9.45
N SER A 97 -8.05 8.96 -8.95
CA SER A 97 -7.45 10.18 -9.50
C SER A 97 -5.93 10.21 -9.39
N GLU A 98 -5.35 9.44 -8.48
CA GLU A 98 -3.90 9.37 -8.28
C GLU A 98 -3.23 8.24 -9.03
N ARG A 99 -4.01 7.39 -9.67
CA ARG A 99 -3.47 6.21 -10.35
C ARG A 99 -3.09 6.48 -11.80
#